data_e9e4d2d1c3dd66f84bdac252f67c9c7d
#
_entry.id   e9e4d2d1c3dd66f84bdac252f67c9c7d
#
_cell.length_a   1.000
_cell.length_b   1.000
_cell.length_c   1.000
_cell.angle_alpha   90.00
_cell.angle_beta   90.00
_cell.angle_gamma   90.00
#
_symmetry.space_group_name_H-M   'P 1'
#
loop_
_entity.id
_entity.type
_entity.pdbx_description
1 polymer ?
#
loop_
_entity_poly.entity_id
_entity_poly.type
_entity_poly.pdbx_seq_one_letter_code
_entity_poly.pdbx_strand_id
1 'polypeptide(L)'
;MNVLIIGVGLIGGSFALALRDRGLAERIEGVEASEEHARRALERGLVDRIVTLEEGLPSADLIVLATPVDTIPLLTVKILNRIAPHQVVMDTGSIKGELCEVVAMHARRGRFVATHPMWGTEYSGPDAASRGAFAGRTAVICERERSDRDAVETVERLYGALGMPLVSMEPEEHDLHTAYVSHISHITSFALALTVLEKEREEQHIFDLAGGGFESTVRPVSYTHLTL
;
A
#
# COMPACT_ATOMS: atom_id res chain seq x y z
N MET A 1 11.61 -9.27 15.13
CA MET A 1 11.14 -10.12 14.03
C MET A 1 11.82 -9.75 12.73
N ASN A 2 11.92 -10.70 11.80
CA ASN A 2 12.41 -10.49 10.44
C ASN A 2 11.25 -10.17 9.51
N VAL A 3 11.36 -9.10 8.75
CA VAL A 3 10.29 -8.63 7.86
C VAL A 3 10.75 -8.67 6.41
N LEU A 4 9.93 -9.25 5.54
CA LEU A 4 10.11 -9.21 4.09
C LEU A 4 9.07 -8.27 3.48
N ILE A 5 9.51 -7.18 2.87
CA ILE A 5 8.64 -6.22 2.18
C ILE A 5 8.75 -6.44 0.68
N ILE A 6 7.62 -6.71 0.05
CA ILE A 6 7.54 -6.93 -1.40
C ILE A 6 6.92 -5.68 -2.01
N GLY A 7 7.73 -4.95 -2.78
CA GLY A 7 7.46 -3.59 -3.23
C GLY A 7 7.97 -2.53 -2.24
N VAL A 8 9.19 -2.03 -2.46
CA VAL A 8 9.84 -1.04 -1.57
C VAL A 8 9.64 0.38 -2.11
N GLY A 9 8.40 0.72 -2.45
CA GLY A 9 7.99 2.04 -2.91
C GLY A 9 7.55 2.97 -1.77
N LEU A 10 6.62 3.89 -2.07
CA LEU A 10 6.06 4.83 -1.10
C LEU A 10 5.55 4.11 0.17
N ILE A 11 4.62 3.16 0.00
CA ILE A 11 3.97 2.50 1.15
C ILE A 11 4.91 1.52 1.84
N GLY A 12 5.52 0.59 1.07
CA GLY A 12 6.43 -0.42 1.63
C GLY A 12 7.66 0.20 2.29
N GLY A 13 8.26 1.22 1.66
CA GLY A 13 9.39 1.95 2.22
C GLY A 13 9.04 2.74 3.49
N SER A 14 7.87 3.40 3.51
CA SER A 14 7.39 4.09 4.71
C SER A 14 7.08 3.11 5.85
N PHE A 15 6.56 1.93 5.52
CA PHE A 15 6.31 0.86 6.49
C PHE A 15 7.62 0.35 7.08
N ALA A 16 8.63 0.14 6.25
CA ALA A 16 9.99 -0.22 6.70
C ALA A 16 10.56 0.81 7.69
N LEU A 17 10.49 2.10 7.34
CA LEU A 17 10.93 3.18 8.21
C LEU A 17 10.16 3.19 9.54
N ALA A 18 8.85 3.01 9.49
CA ALA A 18 8.00 3.01 10.68
C ALA A 18 8.31 1.83 11.62
N LEU A 19 8.55 0.63 11.07
CA LEU A 19 8.97 -0.54 11.84
C LEU A 19 10.33 -0.33 12.50
N ARG A 20 11.28 0.23 11.76
CA ARG A 20 12.64 0.53 12.26
C ARG A 20 12.61 1.57 13.37
N ASP A 21 11.87 2.66 13.19
CA ASP A 21 11.77 3.75 14.18
C ASP A 21 11.14 3.29 15.50
N ARG A 22 10.33 2.24 15.47
CA ARG A 22 9.68 1.66 16.66
C ARG A 22 10.42 0.44 17.21
N GLY A 23 11.53 0.02 16.60
CA GLY A 23 12.28 -1.16 17.02
C GLY A 23 11.50 -2.47 16.89
N LEU A 24 10.55 -2.55 15.95
CA LEU A 24 9.65 -3.70 15.75
C LEU A 24 10.26 -4.78 14.86
N ALA A 25 11.24 -4.42 14.04
CA ALA A 25 11.95 -5.34 13.16
C ALA A 25 13.43 -5.39 13.53
N GLU A 26 13.99 -6.60 13.56
CA GLU A 26 15.42 -6.86 13.69
C GLU A 26 16.13 -6.75 12.35
N ARG A 27 15.45 -7.24 11.31
CA ARG A 27 15.92 -7.21 9.92
C ARG A 27 14.73 -6.92 8.99
N ILE A 28 14.98 -6.08 8.01
CA ILE A 28 14.02 -5.75 6.96
C ILE A 28 14.68 -6.01 5.61
N GLU A 29 14.19 -7.01 4.91
CA GLU A 29 14.61 -7.33 3.55
C GLU A 29 13.56 -6.88 2.55
N GLY A 30 13.99 -6.46 1.36
CA GLY A 30 13.12 -5.99 0.28
C GLY A 30 13.16 -6.89 -0.94
N VAL A 31 12.01 -7.11 -1.55
CA VAL A 31 11.89 -7.64 -2.91
C VAL A 31 11.40 -6.51 -3.79
N GLU A 32 12.17 -6.15 -4.81
CA GLU A 32 11.85 -5.04 -5.69
C GLU A 32 12.18 -5.42 -7.14
N ALA A 33 11.24 -5.18 -8.04
CA ALA A 33 11.38 -5.55 -9.45
C ALA A 33 12.23 -4.56 -10.26
N SER A 34 12.20 -3.29 -9.88
CA SER A 34 12.98 -2.25 -10.52
C SER A 34 14.38 -2.15 -9.91
N GLU A 35 15.41 -2.33 -10.70
CA GLU A 35 16.81 -2.18 -10.26
C GLU A 35 17.09 -0.77 -9.70
N GLU A 36 16.50 0.25 -10.32
CA GLU A 36 16.61 1.63 -9.85
C GLU A 36 15.98 1.81 -8.48
N HIS A 37 14.74 1.32 -8.30
CA HIS A 37 14.06 1.39 -7.00
C HIS A 37 14.81 0.56 -5.94
N ALA A 38 15.30 -0.61 -6.30
CA ALA A 38 16.11 -1.45 -5.41
C ALA A 38 17.36 -0.71 -4.89
N ARG A 39 18.10 -0.07 -5.79
CA ARG A 39 19.27 0.76 -5.46
C ARG A 39 18.88 1.93 -4.55
N ARG A 40 17.82 2.68 -4.91
CA ARG A 40 17.34 3.82 -4.11
C ARG A 40 16.86 3.40 -2.73
N ALA A 41 16.17 2.26 -2.61
CA ALA A 41 15.73 1.72 -1.33
C ALA A 41 16.91 1.43 -0.38
N LEU A 42 18.00 0.87 -0.91
CA LEU A 42 19.24 0.64 -0.16
C LEU A 42 19.93 1.95 0.23
N GLU A 43 20.12 2.87 -0.72
CA GLU A 43 20.75 4.17 -0.48
C GLU A 43 20.03 4.98 0.61
N ARG A 44 18.70 4.87 0.65
CA ARG A 44 17.87 5.52 1.67
C ARG A 44 17.77 4.76 2.99
N GLY A 45 18.37 3.58 3.08
CA GLY A 45 18.31 2.73 4.27
C GLY A 45 16.90 2.26 4.61
N LEU A 46 16.03 2.11 3.59
CA LEU A 46 14.67 1.60 3.81
C LEU A 46 14.72 0.12 4.20
N VAL A 47 15.56 -0.65 3.53
CA VAL A 47 15.77 -2.08 3.78
C VAL A 47 17.26 -2.38 4.00
N ASP A 48 17.56 -3.49 4.66
CA ASP A 48 18.94 -3.91 4.94
C ASP A 48 19.57 -4.60 3.71
N ARG A 49 18.75 -5.31 2.95
CA ARG A 49 19.16 -5.99 1.72
C ARG A 49 17.99 -6.03 0.73
N ILE A 50 18.32 -6.08 -0.56
CA ILE A 50 17.41 -6.52 -1.62
C ILE A 50 17.71 -8.00 -1.88
N VAL A 51 16.65 -8.79 -1.93
CA VAL A 51 16.69 -10.25 -2.12
C VAL A 51 15.63 -10.66 -3.13
N THR A 52 15.76 -11.88 -3.65
CA THR A 52 14.66 -12.52 -4.37
C THR A 52 13.59 -13.02 -3.39
N LEU A 53 12.38 -13.27 -3.88
CA LEU A 53 11.32 -13.86 -3.05
C LEU A 53 11.75 -15.22 -2.45
N GLU A 54 12.45 -16.01 -3.25
CA GLU A 54 12.95 -17.33 -2.89
C GLU A 54 13.99 -17.29 -1.75
N GLU A 55 14.83 -16.26 -1.73
CA GLU A 55 15.86 -16.06 -0.69
C GLU A 55 15.29 -15.49 0.60
N GLY A 56 14.39 -14.51 0.50
CA GLY A 56 13.86 -13.78 1.66
C GLY A 56 12.76 -14.54 2.41
N LEU A 57 11.90 -15.26 1.67
CA LEU A 57 10.71 -15.90 2.25
C LEU A 57 11.02 -16.86 3.41
N PRO A 58 12.03 -17.76 3.32
CA PRO A 58 12.26 -18.75 4.38
C PRO A 58 12.63 -18.16 5.74
N SER A 59 13.20 -16.95 5.79
CA SER A 59 13.68 -16.32 7.02
C SER A 59 12.75 -15.24 7.58
N ALA A 60 11.67 -14.91 6.88
CA ALA A 60 10.73 -13.88 7.30
C ALA A 60 9.75 -14.41 8.36
N ASP A 61 9.44 -13.61 9.37
CA ASP A 61 8.32 -13.84 10.28
C ASP A 61 7.05 -13.18 9.75
N LEU A 62 7.21 -12.00 9.14
CA LEU A 62 6.15 -11.20 8.54
C LEU A 62 6.48 -10.88 7.08
N ILE A 63 5.53 -11.09 6.20
CA ILE A 63 5.59 -10.73 4.78
C ILE A 63 4.57 -9.62 4.51
N VAL A 64 5.04 -8.49 3.98
CA VAL A 64 4.21 -7.33 3.67
C VAL A 64 4.17 -7.15 2.15
N LEU A 65 2.97 -7.20 1.58
CA LEU A 65 2.71 -6.96 0.16
C LEU A 65 2.36 -5.49 -0.06
N ALA A 66 3.24 -4.75 -0.70
CA ALA A 66 3.09 -3.34 -1.00
C ALA A 66 3.38 -3.02 -2.49
N THR A 67 3.07 -3.97 -3.36
CA THR A 67 3.15 -3.85 -4.82
C THR A 67 1.86 -3.21 -5.38
N PRO A 68 1.81 -2.86 -6.69
CA PRO A 68 0.58 -2.43 -7.33
C PRO A 68 -0.58 -3.40 -7.07
N VAL A 69 -1.78 -2.83 -6.86
CA VAL A 69 -2.94 -3.56 -6.35
C VAL A 69 -3.36 -4.75 -7.23
N ASP A 70 -3.20 -4.63 -8.53
CA ASP A 70 -3.49 -5.67 -9.53
C ASP A 70 -2.56 -6.89 -9.43
N THR A 71 -1.39 -6.74 -8.84
CA THR A 71 -0.42 -7.83 -8.68
C THR A 71 -0.60 -8.59 -7.37
N ILE A 72 -1.23 -7.97 -6.36
CA ILE A 72 -1.34 -8.52 -5.00
C ILE A 72 -2.08 -9.86 -4.94
N PRO A 73 -3.22 -10.08 -5.61
CA PRO A 73 -3.97 -11.33 -5.48
C PRO A 73 -3.16 -12.56 -5.87
N LEU A 74 -2.57 -12.55 -7.06
CA LEU A 74 -1.76 -13.67 -7.54
C LEU A 74 -0.48 -13.87 -6.72
N LEU A 75 0.15 -12.78 -6.30
CA LEU A 75 1.34 -12.82 -5.47
C LEU A 75 1.03 -13.38 -4.09
N THR A 76 -0.11 -13.04 -3.50
CA THR A 76 -0.57 -13.60 -2.22
C THR A 76 -0.71 -15.12 -2.30
N VAL A 77 -1.38 -15.65 -3.34
CA VAL A 77 -1.50 -17.10 -3.55
C VAL A 77 -0.13 -17.76 -3.70
N LYS A 78 0.76 -17.18 -4.52
CA LYS A 78 2.14 -17.68 -4.69
C LYS A 78 2.89 -17.78 -3.37
N ILE A 79 2.74 -16.80 -2.50
CA ILE A 79 3.40 -16.74 -1.19
C ILE A 79 2.75 -17.73 -0.23
N LEU A 80 1.43 -17.75 -0.12
CA LEU A 80 0.71 -18.67 0.76
C LEU A 80 1.02 -20.13 0.45
N ASN A 81 1.28 -20.49 -0.81
CA ASN A 81 1.73 -21.83 -1.17
C ASN A 81 3.09 -22.24 -0.59
N ARG A 82 3.90 -21.27 -0.16
CA ARG A 82 5.32 -21.47 0.19
C ARG A 82 5.64 -21.19 1.65
N ILE A 83 4.81 -20.40 2.34
CA ILE A 83 5.09 -20.00 3.73
C ILE A 83 5.08 -21.18 4.69
N ALA A 84 5.82 -21.05 5.79
CA ALA A 84 5.74 -21.92 6.94
C ALA A 84 4.53 -21.56 7.84
N PRO A 85 4.07 -22.47 8.71
CA PRO A 85 2.87 -22.23 9.55
C PRO A 85 2.96 -21.03 10.50
N HIS A 86 4.15 -20.61 10.90
CA HIS A 86 4.36 -19.49 11.82
C HIS A 86 4.38 -18.12 11.11
N GLN A 87 4.60 -18.10 9.79
CA GLN A 87 4.74 -16.86 9.04
C GLN A 87 3.39 -16.19 8.83
N VAL A 88 3.37 -14.87 8.90
CA VAL A 88 2.19 -14.04 8.67
C VAL A 88 2.36 -13.26 7.39
N VAL A 89 1.31 -13.20 6.58
CA VAL A 89 1.25 -12.40 5.36
C VAL A 89 0.21 -11.31 5.55
N MET A 90 0.56 -10.08 5.20
CA MET A 90 -0.38 -8.96 5.12
C MET A 90 -0.16 -8.17 3.84
N ASP A 91 -1.17 -7.43 3.41
CA ASP A 91 -1.07 -6.52 2.27
C ASP A 91 -1.38 -5.07 2.66
N THR A 92 -1.09 -4.15 1.76
CA THR A 92 -1.38 -2.73 1.90
C THR A 92 -2.25 -2.19 0.76
N GLY A 93 -2.84 -3.08 -0.01
CA GLY A 93 -3.62 -2.73 -1.20
C GLY A 93 -4.88 -1.94 -0.89
N SER A 94 -5.29 -1.11 -1.82
CA SER A 94 -6.44 -0.21 -1.68
C SER A 94 -7.79 -0.85 -2.07
N ILE A 95 -7.81 -2.09 -2.57
CA ILE A 95 -9.00 -2.87 -2.91
C ILE A 95 -8.91 -4.23 -2.22
N LYS A 96 -10.01 -4.72 -1.66
CA LYS A 96 -10.05 -5.94 -0.84
C LYS A 96 -10.90 -7.06 -1.42
N GLY A 97 -11.99 -6.73 -2.15
CA GLY A 97 -12.97 -7.71 -2.63
C GLY A 97 -12.32 -8.84 -3.43
N GLU A 98 -11.68 -8.50 -4.56
CA GLU A 98 -11.00 -9.47 -5.41
C GLU A 98 -9.91 -10.27 -4.67
N LEU A 99 -9.11 -9.58 -3.86
CA LEU A 99 -8.03 -10.21 -3.10
C LEU A 99 -8.57 -11.27 -2.13
N CYS A 100 -9.59 -10.92 -1.34
CA CYS A 100 -10.22 -11.82 -0.37
C CYS A 100 -10.90 -13.00 -1.07
N GLU A 101 -11.56 -12.77 -2.20
CA GLU A 101 -12.18 -13.83 -3.01
C GLU A 101 -11.13 -14.83 -3.53
N VAL A 102 -10.04 -14.34 -4.12
CA VAL A 102 -8.96 -15.18 -4.69
C VAL A 102 -8.33 -16.09 -3.63
N VAL A 103 -8.17 -15.60 -2.40
CA VAL A 103 -7.56 -16.38 -1.32
C VAL A 103 -8.57 -17.17 -0.47
N ALA A 104 -9.87 -16.99 -0.69
CA ALA A 104 -10.96 -17.49 0.18
C ALA A 104 -10.85 -18.98 0.51
N MET A 105 -10.54 -19.79 -0.47
CA MET A 105 -10.44 -21.27 -0.35
C MET A 105 -9.02 -21.79 -0.19
N HIS A 106 -8.04 -20.90 -0.01
CA HIS A 106 -6.66 -21.31 0.13
C HIS A 106 -6.43 -22.04 1.47
N ALA A 107 -5.72 -23.18 1.45
CA ALA A 107 -5.49 -24.01 2.64
C ALA A 107 -4.78 -23.24 3.79
N ARG A 108 -4.03 -22.20 3.47
CA ARG A 108 -3.34 -21.31 4.43
C ARG A 108 -3.97 -19.92 4.51
N ARG A 109 -5.28 -19.79 4.20
CA ARG A 109 -6.00 -18.50 4.28
C ARG A 109 -5.85 -17.86 5.65
N GLY A 110 -5.84 -18.64 6.71
CA GLY A 110 -5.68 -18.14 8.08
C GLY A 110 -4.38 -17.37 8.33
N ARG A 111 -3.33 -17.61 7.56
CA ARG A 111 -2.04 -16.91 7.69
C ARG A 111 -1.99 -15.56 6.96
N PHE A 112 -3.04 -15.21 6.23
CA PHE A 112 -3.16 -13.94 5.53
C PHE A 112 -4.14 -13.02 6.26
N VAL A 113 -3.70 -11.80 6.55
CA VAL A 113 -4.52 -10.71 7.11
C VAL A 113 -4.67 -9.64 6.04
N ALA A 114 -5.87 -9.48 5.52
CA ALA A 114 -6.17 -8.47 4.49
C ALA A 114 -6.24 -7.09 5.13
N THR A 115 -5.35 -6.18 4.72
CA THR A 115 -5.28 -4.85 5.34
C THR A 115 -5.21 -3.71 4.33
N HIS A 116 -5.58 -2.51 4.78
CA HIS A 116 -5.38 -1.28 4.03
C HIS A 116 -5.04 -0.13 5.00
N PRO A 117 -3.77 0.27 5.09
CA PRO A 117 -3.40 1.50 5.79
C PRO A 117 -3.86 2.70 4.95
N MET A 118 -4.84 3.46 5.46
CA MET A 118 -5.47 4.60 4.78
C MET A 118 -4.52 5.80 4.70
N TRP A 119 -3.42 5.61 3.99
CA TRP A 119 -2.41 6.63 3.76
C TRP A 119 -1.75 6.47 2.40
N GLY A 120 -1.46 7.58 1.76
CA GLY A 120 -0.73 7.69 0.52
C GLY A 120 -0.56 9.14 0.13
N THR A 121 0.31 9.38 -0.84
CA THR A 121 0.50 10.68 -1.48
C THR A 121 0.49 10.48 -2.99
N GLU A 122 0.52 11.56 -3.71
CA GLU A 122 0.65 11.62 -5.16
C GLU A 122 2.01 11.14 -5.69
N TYR A 123 2.99 11.03 -4.84
CA TYR A 123 4.33 10.58 -5.21
C TYR A 123 4.46 9.06 -5.15
N SER A 124 5.39 8.51 -5.89
CA SER A 124 5.65 7.07 -5.98
C SER A 124 7.14 6.75 -5.84
N GLY A 125 7.43 5.46 -5.71
CA GLY A 125 8.79 4.96 -5.60
C GLY A 125 9.42 5.14 -4.21
N PRO A 126 10.66 4.65 -4.04
CA PRO A 126 11.37 4.69 -2.76
C PRO A 126 11.63 6.11 -2.25
N ASP A 127 11.83 7.07 -3.15
CA ASP A 127 12.12 8.46 -2.78
C ASP A 127 10.95 9.16 -2.10
N ALA A 128 9.74 8.68 -2.33
CA ALA A 128 8.53 9.18 -1.68
C ALA A 128 8.32 8.62 -0.25
N ALA A 129 9.02 7.55 0.12
CA ALA A 129 8.89 6.96 1.45
C ALA A 129 9.22 7.97 2.55
N SER A 130 8.38 8.05 3.57
CA SER A 130 8.50 9.05 4.62
C SER A 130 8.29 8.50 6.03
N ARG A 131 8.98 9.11 7.01
CA ARG A 131 8.80 8.82 8.43
C ARG A 131 7.50 9.44 8.95
N GLY A 132 6.90 8.80 9.94
CA GLY A 132 5.66 9.29 10.55
C GLY A 132 4.41 9.20 9.65
N ALA A 133 4.51 8.56 8.50
CA ALA A 133 3.47 8.42 7.50
C ALA A 133 2.13 7.91 8.05
N PHE A 134 2.17 6.99 8.99
CA PHE A 134 1.02 6.22 9.46
C PHE A 134 0.37 6.75 10.74
N ALA A 135 1.09 7.56 11.53
CA ALA A 135 0.61 8.03 12.83
C ALA A 135 -0.73 8.79 12.71
N GLY A 136 -1.74 8.34 13.46
CA GLY A 136 -3.08 8.92 13.44
C GLY A 136 -3.91 8.61 12.18
N ARG A 137 -3.38 7.80 11.25
CA ARG A 137 -4.13 7.33 10.07
C ARG A 137 -4.81 6.01 10.38
N THR A 138 -6.01 5.82 9.85
CA THR A 138 -6.75 4.57 10.03
C THR A 138 -6.10 3.42 9.27
N ALA A 139 -6.07 2.23 9.86
CA ALA A 139 -5.83 0.98 9.14
C ALA A 139 -7.10 0.13 9.17
N VAL A 140 -7.45 -0.43 8.02
CA VAL A 140 -8.59 -1.33 7.89
C VAL A 140 -8.09 -2.77 7.88
N ILE A 141 -8.80 -3.67 8.57
CA ILE A 141 -8.62 -5.12 8.49
C ILE A 141 -9.93 -5.71 7.94
N CYS A 142 -9.85 -6.39 6.80
CA CYS A 142 -11.00 -7.06 6.21
C CYS A 142 -11.02 -8.57 6.53
N GLU A 143 -12.23 -9.14 6.62
CA GLU A 143 -12.43 -10.57 6.93
C GLU A 143 -11.60 -11.05 8.15
N ARG A 144 -11.56 -10.25 9.20
CA ARG A 144 -10.73 -10.50 10.38
C ARG A 144 -10.91 -11.93 10.94
N GLU A 145 -12.13 -12.42 10.93
CA GLU A 145 -12.50 -13.74 11.46
C GLU A 145 -12.04 -14.91 10.59
N ARG A 146 -11.57 -14.65 9.38
CA ARG A 146 -11.02 -15.69 8.49
C ARG A 146 -9.51 -15.84 8.64
N SER A 147 -8.89 -14.98 9.43
CA SER A 147 -7.45 -15.07 9.72
C SER A 147 -7.22 -15.72 11.08
N ASP A 148 -6.12 -16.45 11.22
CA ASP A 148 -5.73 -17.07 12.48
C ASP A 148 -5.52 -16.01 13.54
N ARG A 149 -5.93 -16.31 14.77
CA ARG A 149 -5.88 -15.35 15.87
C ARG A 149 -4.52 -14.72 16.09
N ASP A 150 -3.45 -15.53 16.07
CA ASP A 150 -2.08 -15.07 16.27
C ASP A 150 -1.59 -14.19 15.12
N ALA A 151 -2.04 -14.45 13.88
CA ALA A 151 -1.75 -13.61 12.72
C ALA A 151 -2.42 -12.24 12.86
N VAL A 152 -3.69 -12.21 13.22
CA VAL A 152 -4.43 -10.96 13.48
C VAL A 152 -3.77 -10.18 14.63
N GLU A 153 -3.51 -10.82 15.77
CA GLU A 153 -2.86 -10.18 16.93
C GLU A 153 -1.49 -9.58 16.56
N THR A 154 -0.75 -10.22 15.66
CA THR A 154 0.53 -9.70 15.15
C THR A 154 0.33 -8.40 14.38
N VAL A 155 -0.62 -8.38 13.44
CA VAL A 155 -0.90 -7.21 12.60
C VAL A 155 -1.53 -6.07 13.42
N GLU A 156 -2.47 -6.38 14.32
CA GLU A 156 -3.09 -5.39 15.23
C GLU A 156 -2.04 -4.71 16.12
N ARG A 157 -1.12 -5.50 16.69
CA ARG A 157 -0.02 -4.98 17.50
C ARG A 157 0.92 -4.08 16.69
N LEU A 158 1.20 -4.42 15.44
CA LEU A 158 1.99 -3.59 14.55
C LEU A 158 1.33 -2.24 14.29
N TYR A 159 0.10 -2.25 13.81
CA TYR A 159 -0.63 -1.01 13.52
C TYR A 159 -0.84 -0.17 14.78
N GLY A 160 -1.13 -0.82 15.92
CA GLY A 160 -1.22 -0.13 17.21
C GLY A 160 0.09 0.56 17.61
N ALA A 161 1.24 -0.12 17.44
CA ALA A 161 2.56 0.46 17.69
C ALA A 161 2.90 1.60 16.73
N LEU A 162 2.37 1.58 15.51
CA LEU A 162 2.50 2.68 14.55
C LEU A 162 1.55 3.84 14.85
N GLY A 163 0.66 3.72 15.84
CA GLY A 163 -0.30 4.75 16.21
C GLY A 163 -1.49 4.85 15.27
N MET A 164 -1.86 3.76 14.63
CA MET A 164 -2.98 3.69 13.70
C MET A 164 -4.24 3.17 14.39
N PRO A 165 -5.34 3.94 14.43
CA PRO A 165 -6.65 3.41 14.78
C PRO A 165 -7.06 2.28 13.82
N LEU A 166 -7.62 1.20 14.37
CA LEU A 166 -8.05 0.03 13.60
C LEU A 166 -9.56 0.04 13.39
N VAL A 167 -9.97 -0.31 12.19
CA VAL A 167 -11.38 -0.55 11.82
C VAL A 167 -11.46 -1.90 11.13
N SER A 168 -12.44 -2.72 11.52
CA SER A 168 -12.72 -3.99 10.83
C SER A 168 -14.01 -3.87 10.03
N MET A 169 -14.03 -4.40 8.82
CA MET A 169 -15.21 -4.44 7.95
C MET A 169 -15.11 -5.56 6.93
N GLU A 170 -16.21 -5.83 6.24
CA GLU A 170 -16.21 -6.76 5.12
C GLU A 170 -15.55 -6.15 3.87
N PRO A 171 -14.95 -6.96 2.97
CA PRO A 171 -14.23 -6.46 1.80
C PRO A 171 -15.09 -5.58 0.87
N GLU A 172 -16.34 -5.97 0.65
CA GLU A 172 -17.28 -5.23 -0.20
C GLU A 172 -17.64 -3.87 0.42
N GLU A 173 -17.83 -3.84 1.73
CA GLU A 173 -18.09 -2.61 2.47
C GLU A 173 -16.89 -1.67 2.39
N HIS A 174 -15.68 -2.22 2.59
CA HIS A 174 -14.43 -1.48 2.45
C HIS A 174 -14.29 -0.85 1.07
N ASP A 175 -14.47 -1.64 0.00
CA ASP A 175 -14.29 -1.17 -1.36
C ASP A 175 -15.34 -0.11 -1.73
N LEU A 176 -16.57 -0.29 -1.27
CA LEU A 176 -17.64 0.70 -1.45
C LEU A 176 -17.30 2.02 -0.74
N HIS A 177 -16.89 1.97 0.54
CA HIS A 177 -16.54 3.16 1.30
C HIS A 177 -15.32 3.87 0.72
N THR A 178 -14.29 3.11 0.34
CA THR A 178 -13.09 3.66 -0.31
C THR A 178 -13.42 4.31 -1.65
N ALA A 179 -14.35 3.76 -2.42
CA ALA A 179 -14.82 4.39 -3.64
C ALA A 179 -15.42 5.77 -3.38
N TYR A 180 -16.23 5.93 -2.35
CA TYR A 180 -16.83 7.22 -2.00
C TYR A 180 -15.82 8.25 -1.46
N VAL A 181 -14.91 7.85 -0.57
CA VAL A 181 -14.03 8.82 0.11
C VAL A 181 -12.74 9.10 -0.66
N SER A 182 -12.38 8.28 -1.63
CA SER A 182 -11.12 8.39 -2.38
C SER A 182 -11.34 8.36 -3.89
N HIS A 183 -11.89 7.28 -4.45
CA HIS A 183 -11.89 7.09 -5.90
C HIS A 183 -12.76 8.12 -6.64
N ILE A 184 -13.93 8.48 -6.10
CA ILE A 184 -14.81 9.52 -6.71
C ILE A 184 -14.08 10.86 -6.78
N SER A 185 -13.34 11.23 -5.73
CA SER A 185 -12.59 12.49 -5.74
C SER A 185 -11.53 12.53 -6.83
N HIS A 186 -10.85 11.41 -7.09
CA HIS A 186 -9.91 11.30 -8.20
C HIS A 186 -10.61 11.38 -9.56
N ILE A 187 -11.69 10.63 -9.75
CA ILE A 187 -12.45 10.66 -11.01
C ILE A 187 -12.96 12.06 -11.33
N THR A 188 -13.54 12.75 -10.35
CA THR A 188 -14.03 14.13 -10.55
C THR A 188 -12.90 15.11 -10.84
N SER A 189 -11.75 14.95 -10.19
CA SER A 189 -10.54 15.73 -10.42
C SER A 189 -10.02 15.54 -11.85
N PHE A 190 -9.92 14.28 -12.31
CA PHE A 190 -9.55 13.95 -13.70
C PHE A 190 -10.53 14.53 -14.70
N ALA A 191 -11.84 14.34 -14.50
CA ALA A 191 -12.87 14.86 -15.39
C ALA A 191 -12.80 16.38 -15.51
N LEU A 192 -12.62 17.09 -14.38
CA LEU A 192 -12.47 18.54 -14.36
C LEU A 192 -11.21 18.98 -15.11
N ALA A 193 -10.06 18.37 -14.84
CA ALA A 193 -8.81 18.72 -15.50
C ALA A 193 -8.89 18.50 -17.01
N LEU A 194 -9.42 17.35 -17.47
CA LEU A 194 -9.60 17.05 -18.89
C LEU A 194 -10.53 18.05 -19.57
N THR A 195 -11.65 18.40 -18.92
CA THR A 195 -12.61 19.39 -19.46
C THR A 195 -11.95 20.76 -19.67
N VAL A 196 -11.16 21.21 -18.69
CA VAL A 196 -10.47 22.50 -18.79
C VAL A 196 -9.36 22.46 -19.84
N LEU A 197 -8.59 21.38 -19.91
CA LEU A 197 -7.57 21.15 -20.94
C LEU A 197 -8.13 21.15 -22.35
N GLU A 198 -9.29 20.53 -22.54
CA GLU A 198 -9.97 20.52 -23.84
C GLU A 198 -10.41 21.94 -24.23
N LYS A 199 -10.96 22.70 -23.29
CA LYS A 199 -11.38 24.08 -23.52
C LYS A 199 -10.21 25.04 -23.76
N GLU A 200 -9.09 24.88 -23.09
CA GLU A 200 -7.88 25.67 -23.34
C GLU A 200 -7.37 25.56 -24.78
N ARG A 201 -7.61 24.43 -25.45
CA ARG A 201 -7.30 24.26 -26.87
C ARG A 201 -8.16 25.12 -27.80
N GLU A 202 -9.36 25.41 -27.39
CA GLU A 202 -10.34 26.22 -28.17
C GLU A 202 -10.29 27.70 -27.79
N GLU A 203 -10.09 27.97 -26.49
CA GLU A 203 -10.12 29.31 -25.90
C GLU A 203 -8.84 29.56 -25.08
N GLN A 204 -7.89 30.28 -25.62
CA GLN A 204 -6.62 30.58 -24.96
C GLN A 204 -6.83 31.40 -23.68
N HIS A 205 -5.93 31.22 -22.72
CA HIS A 205 -5.87 31.92 -21.42
C HIS A 205 -6.82 31.44 -20.32
N ILE A 206 -7.48 30.28 -20.46
CA ILE A 206 -8.29 29.71 -19.37
C ILE A 206 -7.37 29.38 -18.16
N PHE A 207 -6.19 28.82 -18.42
CA PHE A 207 -5.23 28.51 -17.34
C PHE A 207 -4.63 29.75 -16.69
N ASP A 208 -4.51 30.87 -17.42
CA ASP A 208 -4.04 32.14 -16.85
C ASP A 208 -4.99 32.67 -15.75
N LEU A 209 -6.26 32.23 -15.80
CA LEU A 209 -7.29 32.58 -14.82
C LEU A 209 -7.46 31.50 -13.74
N ALA A 210 -6.75 30.37 -13.84
CA ALA A 210 -6.85 29.28 -12.88
C ALA A 210 -6.27 29.70 -11.53
N GLY A 211 -7.12 29.87 -10.54
CA GLY A 211 -6.74 30.22 -9.17
C GLY A 211 -6.59 28.99 -8.26
N GLY A 212 -6.20 29.23 -7.01
CA GLY A 212 -5.95 28.17 -6.02
C GLY A 212 -7.10 27.20 -5.78
N GLY A 213 -8.34 27.61 -6.04
CA GLY A 213 -9.51 26.71 -5.98
C GLY A 213 -9.48 25.62 -7.05
N PHE A 214 -9.14 25.97 -8.29
CA PHE A 214 -8.95 25.00 -9.36
C PHE A 214 -7.76 24.09 -9.06
N GLU A 215 -6.61 24.68 -8.73
CA GLU A 215 -5.38 23.94 -8.40
C GLU A 215 -5.61 22.91 -7.28
N SER A 216 -6.27 23.30 -6.20
CA SER A 216 -6.58 22.38 -5.09
C SER A 216 -7.51 21.24 -5.50
N THR A 217 -8.45 21.49 -6.40
CA THR A 217 -9.42 20.49 -6.88
C THR A 217 -8.81 19.50 -7.85
N VAL A 218 -7.91 19.95 -8.73
CA VAL A 218 -7.23 19.07 -9.71
C VAL A 218 -5.89 18.51 -9.20
N ARG A 219 -5.49 18.82 -7.99
CA ARG A 219 -4.24 18.36 -7.39
C ARG A 219 -3.99 16.87 -7.51
N PRO A 220 -4.96 15.95 -7.34
CA PRO A 220 -4.75 14.52 -7.57
C PRO A 220 -4.33 14.17 -9.00
N VAL A 221 -4.63 15.04 -9.98
CA VAL A 221 -4.33 14.82 -11.41
C VAL A 221 -2.98 15.37 -11.81
N SER A 222 -2.51 16.43 -11.16
CA SER A 222 -1.25 17.09 -11.53
C SER A 222 -0.01 16.21 -11.36
N TYR A 223 -0.16 15.08 -10.69
CA TYR A 223 0.92 14.09 -10.43
C TYR A 223 0.82 12.82 -11.28
N THR A 224 -0.29 12.58 -11.93
CA THR A 224 -0.40 11.55 -12.94
C THR A 224 0.00 12.19 -14.27
N HIS A 225 1.13 11.79 -14.82
CA HIS A 225 1.74 12.28 -16.06
C HIS A 225 0.73 12.51 -17.21
N LEU A 226 -0.11 13.53 -17.09
CA LEU A 226 -0.71 14.17 -18.26
C LEU A 226 0.39 15.05 -18.85
N THR A 227 1.31 14.44 -19.57
CA THR A 227 2.18 15.18 -20.48
C THR A 227 1.29 15.82 -21.52
N LEU A 228 1.13 17.13 -21.39
CA LEU A 228 0.58 18.01 -22.40
C LEU A 228 1.48 18.10 -23.62
#